data_bcf8990a164a287c29aaa18759a0873b
#
_entry.id   bcf8990a164a287c29aaa18759a0873b
#
_cell.length_a   1.000
_cell.length_b   1.000
_cell.length_c   1.000
_cell.angle_alpha   90.00
_cell.angle_beta   90.00
_cell.angle_gamma   90.00
#
_symmetry.space_group_name_H-M   'P 1'
#
loop_
_entity.id
_entity.type
_entity.pdbx_description
1 polymer ?
#
loop_
_entity_poly.entity_id
_entity_poly.type
_entity_poly.pdbx_seq_one_letter_code
_entity_poly.pdbx_strand_id
1 'polypeptide(L)'
;MIDLRASPFFLSEESITWVQGALSSMTPEEKIGQLFCITAGGENPQTLGELVQRYQPGGFMFRSAPAAQVLAAYQAMDKASKIPLLLPANLEAGGNGIATEGTYFAKEMEIAATEDPEQAHRLGEICGCEAGALGCNWSFAPIIDIDYNWRNPITNVRTFGSDPDTVLAMARAYCQGIRDSGAQMAVCIKHFPGDGRDERDQHLLATVNDLPAPQWEETYGRVYKALIDEGAETVMVGHIYQPAMTRKINPSLQEKDMLPGSTSKELVAGVLRGRLGFQGLVVTDATPMVGFSMALSRANALVAALNAGVDMLLFCKNMEEDIGSIREALQDGRLSWKRVEEAVTRILATKAHLGLPEKRKLGTLFPGNMSVLGLSLIHISEPT
;
A
#
# COMPACT_ATOMS: atom_id res chain seq x y z
N MET A 1 -10.21 19.01 -7.74
CA MET A 1 -10.64 18.73 -6.34
C MET A 1 -10.91 17.23 -6.27
N ILE A 2 -10.53 16.55 -5.19
CA ILE A 2 -10.77 15.11 -5.00
C ILE A 2 -12.26 14.91 -4.74
N ASP A 3 -12.92 14.04 -5.49
CA ASP A 3 -14.31 13.69 -5.24
C ASP A 3 -14.36 12.55 -4.21
N LEU A 4 -14.70 12.90 -2.98
CA LEU A 4 -14.78 11.95 -1.86
C LEU A 4 -16.05 11.09 -1.87
N ARG A 5 -17.04 11.43 -2.73
CA ARG A 5 -18.27 10.64 -2.91
C ARG A 5 -18.12 9.56 -3.97
N ALA A 6 -17.08 9.67 -4.81
CA ALA A 6 -16.80 8.72 -5.89
C ALA A 6 -15.87 7.58 -5.43
N SER A 7 -15.72 6.56 -6.29
CA SER A 7 -14.75 5.47 -6.11
C SER A 7 -13.33 6.02 -5.89
N PRO A 8 -12.54 5.41 -5.00
CA PRO A 8 -12.86 4.24 -4.17
C PRO A 8 -13.40 4.60 -2.78
N PHE A 9 -13.61 5.88 -2.48
CA PHE A 9 -13.92 6.33 -1.12
C PHE A 9 -15.39 6.18 -0.73
N PHE A 10 -16.33 6.57 -1.60
CA PHE A 10 -17.79 6.51 -1.37
C PHE A 10 -18.24 7.07 -0.01
N LEU A 11 -17.65 8.19 0.42
CA LEU A 11 -17.89 8.75 1.75
C LEU A 11 -19.27 9.37 1.89
N SER A 12 -19.87 9.17 3.07
CA SER A 12 -21.05 9.92 3.52
C SER A 12 -20.73 11.39 3.84
N GLU A 13 -21.74 12.25 3.96
CA GLU A 13 -21.55 13.65 4.35
C GLU A 13 -20.89 13.79 5.73
N GLU A 14 -21.20 12.90 6.67
CA GLU A 14 -20.58 12.88 7.98
C GLU A 14 -19.08 12.56 7.87
N SER A 15 -18.73 11.54 7.10
CA SER A 15 -17.34 11.16 6.84
C SER A 15 -16.56 12.27 6.12
N ILE A 16 -17.18 12.95 5.15
CA ILE A 16 -16.59 14.10 4.45
C ILE A 16 -16.33 15.25 5.44
N THR A 17 -17.30 15.53 6.30
CA THR A 17 -17.17 16.56 7.35
C THR A 17 -16.02 16.22 8.30
N TRP A 18 -15.89 14.95 8.69
CA TRP A 18 -14.76 14.50 9.50
C TRP A 18 -13.42 14.71 8.79
N VAL A 19 -13.29 14.33 7.51
CA VAL A 19 -12.07 14.52 6.71
C VAL A 19 -11.67 15.99 6.67
N GLN A 20 -12.62 16.89 6.39
CA GLN A 20 -12.38 18.32 6.30
C GLN A 20 -12.00 18.92 7.66
N GLY A 21 -12.69 18.53 8.72
CA GLY A 21 -12.42 18.95 10.10
C GLY A 21 -11.04 18.48 10.57
N ALA A 22 -10.69 17.22 10.33
CA ALA A 22 -9.39 16.68 10.66
C ALA A 22 -8.26 17.40 9.92
N LEU A 23 -8.40 17.61 8.60
CA LEU A 23 -7.40 18.33 7.80
C LEU A 23 -7.20 19.77 8.30
N SER A 24 -8.29 20.45 8.64
CA SER A 24 -8.25 21.85 9.11
C SER A 24 -7.66 22.00 10.50
N SER A 25 -7.80 20.98 11.36
CA SER A 25 -7.29 21.00 12.74
C SER A 25 -5.81 20.65 12.87
N MET A 26 -5.22 20.06 11.83
CA MET A 26 -3.81 19.65 11.83
C MET A 26 -2.85 20.83 11.72
N THR A 27 -1.80 20.79 12.54
CA THR A 27 -0.64 21.67 12.36
C THR A 27 0.14 21.30 11.09
N PRO A 28 1.00 22.20 10.56
CA PRO A 28 1.90 21.88 9.46
C PRO A 28 2.72 20.59 9.68
N GLU A 29 3.27 20.43 10.87
CA GLU A 29 4.07 19.25 11.24
C GLU A 29 3.24 17.97 11.23
N GLU A 30 2.02 18.01 11.72
CA GLU A 30 1.10 16.88 11.69
C GLU A 30 0.71 16.50 10.25
N LYS A 31 0.48 17.48 9.37
CA LYS A 31 0.23 17.23 7.94
C LYS A 31 1.44 16.55 7.30
N ILE A 32 2.67 16.98 7.60
CA ILE A 32 3.89 16.33 7.10
C ILE A 32 3.98 14.91 7.67
N GLY A 33 3.72 14.71 8.96
CA GLY A 33 3.73 13.40 9.60
C GLY A 33 2.79 12.41 8.91
N GLN A 34 1.58 12.84 8.53
CA GLN A 34 0.61 11.98 7.83
C GLN A 34 1.13 11.44 6.49
N LEU A 35 2.09 12.09 5.85
CA LEU A 35 2.68 11.62 4.58
C LEU A 35 3.52 10.34 4.75
N PHE A 36 3.77 9.89 5.97
CA PHE A 36 4.63 8.76 6.24
C PHE A 36 3.87 7.56 6.84
N CYS A 37 4.19 6.37 6.34
CA CYS A 37 3.96 5.12 7.04
C CYS A 37 5.30 4.63 7.60
N ILE A 38 5.41 4.55 8.91
CA ILE A 38 6.63 4.12 9.60
C ILE A 38 6.63 2.60 9.70
N THR A 39 7.80 1.98 9.81
CA THR A 39 7.94 0.55 10.14
C THR A 39 8.81 0.37 11.38
N ALA A 40 8.42 -0.56 12.21
CA ALA A 40 9.18 -1.01 13.38
C ALA A 40 8.90 -2.50 13.67
N GLY A 41 9.71 -3.10 14.53
CA GLY A 41 9.50 -4.48 14.97
C GLY A 41 10.46 -4.82 16.11
N GLY A 42 9.89 -5.32 17.20
CA GLY A 42 10.65 -5.69 18.40
C GLY A 42 10.78 -4.58 19.45
N GLU A 43 10.37 -3.35 19.15
CA GLU A 43 10.34 -2.25 20.12
C GLU A 43 9.20 -2.46 21.12
N ASN A 44 9.40 -1.97 22.36
CA ASN A 44 8.35 -2.05 23.35
C ASN A 44 7.20 -1.05 23.04
N PRO A 45 5.97 -1.31 23.52
CA PRO A 45 4.79 -0.48 23.22
C PRO A 45 4.96 0.99 23.63
N GLN A 46 5.71 1.29 24.70
CA GLN A 46 5.96 2.66 25.14
C GLN A 46 6.78 3.44 24.12
N THR A 47 7.89 2.87 23.65
CA THR A 47 8.74 3.49 22.60
C THR A 47 7.95 3.76 21.33
N LEU A 48 7.08 2.82 20.91
CA LEU A 48 6.20 2.98 19.75
C LEU A 48 5.20 4.14 19.96
N GLY A 49 4.61 4.23 21.16
CA GLY A 49 3.73 5.35 21.53
C GLY A 49 4.46 6.70 21.47
N GLU A 50 5.69 6.78 22.00
CA GLU A 50 6.51 7.99 21.95
C GLU A 50 6.84 8.43 20.51
N LEU A 51 7.16 7.48 19.62
CA LEU A 51 7.36 7.76 18.18
C LEU A 51 6.10 8.33 17.53
N VAL A 52 4.94 7.70 17.77
CA VAL A 52 3.66 8.16 17.23
C VAL A 52 3.29 9.52 17.79
N GLN A 53 3.46 9.74 19.09
CA GLN A 53 3.19 11.04 19.73
C GLN A 53 4.05 12.16 19.11
N ARG A 54 5.31 11.89 18.85
CA ARG A 54 6.26 12.86 18.30
C ARG A 54 5.97 13.22 16.85
N TYR A 55 5.68 12.24 16.00
CA TYR A 55 5.65 12.45 14.55
C TYR A 55 4.24 12.41 13.93
N GLN A 56 3.24 11.91 14.64
CA GLN A 56 1.84 11.77 14.16
C GLN A 56 1.76 11.19 12.74
N PRO A 57 2.34 9.98 12.46
CA PRO A 57 2.37 9.41 11.14
C PRO A 57 0.98 9.06 10.61
N GLY A 58 0.84 8.97 9.28
CA GLY A 58 -0.39 8.52 8.63
C GLY A 58 -0.66 7.03 8.81
N GLY A 59 0.40 6.22 8.88
CA GLY A 59 0.34 4.79 9.10
C GLY A 59 1.55 4.25 9.86
N PHE A 60 1.42 3.01 10.32
CA PHE A 60 2.49 2.33 11.03
C PHE A 60 2.44 0.82 10.78
N MET A 61 3.47 0.27 10.14
CA MET A 61 3.62 -1.17 9.93
C MET A 61 4.43 -1.77 11.08
N PHE A 62 3.81 -2.58 11.91
CA PHE A 62 4.52 -3.41 12.86
C PHE A 62 4.80 -4.77 12.21
N ARG A 63 6.05 -5.22 12.27
CA ARG A 63 6.45 -6.51 11.66
C ARG A 63 5.79 -7.66 12.38
N SER A 64 5.58 -8.76 11.67
CA SER A 64 5.00 -10.00 12.23
C SER A 64 5.73 -10.41 13.52
N ALA A 65 4.95 -10.63 14.57
CA ALA A 65 5.38 -10.95 15.92
C ALA A 65 4.29 -11.78 16.63
N PRO A 66 4.49 -12.28 17.86
CA PRO A 66 3.40 -12.87 18.61
C PRO A 66 2.17 -11.98 18.70
N ALA A 67 0.99 -12.53 18.48
CA ALA A 67 -0.27 -11.79 18.37
C ALA A 67 -0.53 -10.83 19.53
N ALA A 68 -0.22 -11.26 20.76
CA ALA A 68 -0.33 -10.42 21.95
C ALA A 68 0.58 -9.19 21.89
N GLN A 69 1.78 -9.33 21.32
CA GLN A 69 2.73 -8.22 21.14
C GLN A 69 2.23 -7.25 20.07
N VAL A 70 1.73 -7.76 18.94
CA VAL A 70 1.12 -6.93 17.88
C VAL A 70 -0.03 -6.10 18.44
N LEU A 71 -0.95 -6.73 19.16
CA LEU A 71 -2.10 -6.06 19.76
C LEU A 71 -1.68 -4.98 20.76
N ALA A 72 -0.74 -5.29 21.65
CA ALA A 72 -0.22 -4.33 22.62
C ALA A 72 0.48 -3.13 21.94
N ALA A 73 1.24 -3.38 20.87
CA ALA A 73 1.87 -2.33 20.06
C ALA A 73 0.83 -1.42 19.41
N TYR A 74 -0.19 -1.99 18.76
CA TYR A 74 -1.25 -1.24 18.10
C TYR A 74 -2.06 -0.38 19.06
N GLN A 75 -2.42 -0.92 20.24
CA GLN A 75 -3.15 -0.19 21.29
C GLN A 75 -2.32 1.00 21.82
N ALA A 76 -1.01 0.81 22.04
CA ALA A 76 -0.13 1.87 22.51
C ALA A 76 0.04 2.98 21.47
N MET A 77 0.19 2.61 20.20
CA MET A 77 0.30 3.57 19.10
C MET A 77 -1.00 4.35 18.88
N ASP A 78 -2.15 3.67 18.93
CA ASP A 78 -3.45 4.34 18.77
C ASP A 78 -3.70 5.34 19.90
N LYS A 79 -3.39 4.98 21.15
CA LYS A 79 -3.52 5.88 22.30
C LYS A 79 -2.68 7.15 22.16
N ALA A 80 -1.54 7.08 21.47
CA ALA A 80 -0.63 8.19 21.25
C ALA A 80 -0.96 9.02 19.99
N SER A 81 -1.74 8.47 19.06
CA SER A 81 -2.08 9.13 17.80
C SER A 81 -3.30 10.04 17.95
N LYS A 82 -3.26 11.23 17.34
CA LYS A 82 -4.43 12.13 17.26
C LYS A 82 -5.47 11.64 16.26
N ILE A 83 -5.00 11.08 15.14
CA ILE A 83 -5.81 10.53 14.06
C ILE A 83 -5.58 9.02 14.00
N PRO A 84 -6.62 8.17 13.83
CA PRO A 84 -6.43 6.72 13.71
C PRO A 84 -5.36 6.38 12.65
N LEU A 85 -4.55 5.36 12.93
CA LEU A 85 -3.46 4.96 12.04
C LEU A 85 -3.96 4.00 10.96
N LEU A 86 -3.39 4.09 9.75
CA LEU A 86 -3.37 2.99 8.82
C LEU A 86 -2.36 1.96 9.32
N LEU A 87 -2.80 0.73 9.51
CA LEU A 87 -2.01 -0.36 10.09
C LEU A 87 -1.86 -1.49 9.06
N PRO A 88 -0.86 -1.40 8.16
CA PRO A 88 -0.66 -2.39 7.11
C PRO A 88 0.06 -3.65 7.58
N ALA A 89 -0.15 -4.76 6.84
CA ALA A 89 0.63 -5.97 6.91
C ALA A 89 0.83 -6.59 5.52
N ASN A 90 1.91 -7.38 5.33
CA ASN A 90 2.15 -8.16 4.12
C ASN A 90 1.34 -9.45 4.16
N LEU A 91 0.09 -9.39 3.71
CA LEU A 91 -0.85 -10.51 3.75
C LEU A 91 -0.84 -11.31 2.44
N GLU A 92 0.37 -11.69 1.97
CA GLU A 92 0.60 -12.37 0.69
C GLU A 92 0.40 -13.89 0.77
N ALA A 93 0.44 -14.48 1.98
CA ALA A 93 0.39 -15.92 2.17
C ALA A 93 -0.51 -16.37 3.34
N GLY A 94 -1.22 -15.43 3.97
CA GLY A 94 -2.09 -15.71 5.11
C GLY A 94 -1.89 -14.71 6.25
N GLY A 95 -2.52 -15.00 7.39
CA GLY A 95 -2.44 -14.19 8.61
C GLY A 95 -1.07 -14.16 9.27
N ASN A 96 -0.18 -15.09 8.91
CA ASN A 96 1.21 -15.10 9.35
C ASN A 96 1.99 -13.84 8.93
N GLY A 97 1.46 -13.06 7.98
CA GLY A 97 2.01 -11.74 7.60
C GLY A 97 1.93 -10.71 8.72
N ILE A 98 1.06 -10.89 9.72
CA ILE A 98 0.92 -10.01 10.87
C ILE A 98 1.26 -10.68 12.20
N ALA A 99 0.91 -11.95 12.39
CA ALA A 99 1.13 -12.67 13.64
C ALA A 99 1.82 -14.02 13.40
N THR A 100 2.74 -14.40 14.31
CA THR A 100 3.46 -15.68 14.21
C THR A 100 2.53 -16.89 14.38
N GLU A 101 1.40 -16.71 15.05
CA GLU A 101 0.32 -17.71 15.21
C GLU A 101 -0.65 -17.72 14.04
N GLY A 102 -0.56 -16.75 13.13
CA GLY A 102 -1.44 -16.66 11.96
C GLY A 102 -1.17 -17.79 10.96
N THR A 103 -2.22 -18.14 10.23
CA THR A 103 -2.17 -19.17 9.19
C THR A 103 -1.16 -18.80 8.10
N TYR A 104 -0.23 -19.70 7.79
CA TYR A 104 0.41 -19.73 6.47
C TYR A 104 -0.47 -20.63 5.59
N PHE A 105 -1.18 -20.01 4.64
CA PHE A 105 -2.07 -20.75 3.74
C PHE A 105 -1.29 -21.26 2.51
N ALA A 106 -0.85 -20.35 1.66
CA ALA A 106 -0.01 -20.65 0.50
C ALA A 106 0.52 -19.35 -0.12
N LYS A 107 1.62 -19.42 -0.89
CA LYS A 107 2.06 -18.32 -1.75
C LYS A 107 1.13 -18.17 -2.95
N GLU A 108 1.07 -16.98 -3.51
CA GLU A 108 0.18 -16.68 -4.64
C GLU A 108 0.38 -17.60 -5.85
N MET A 109 1.62 -18.00 -6.17
CA MET A 109 1.90 -18.94 -7.25
C MET A 109 1.43 -20.38 -6.93
N GLU A 110 1.54 -20.80 -5.68
CA GLU A 110 1.00 -22.09 -5.23
C GLU A 110 -0.52 -22.14 -5.38
N ILE A 111 -1.19 -21.02 -5.07
CA ILE A 111 -2.62 -20.85 -5.27
C ILE A 111 -2.99 -20.88 -6.76
N ALA A 112 -2.25 -20.13 -7.59
CA ALA A 112 -2.51 -20.12 -9.02
C ALA A 112 -2.31 -21.50 -9.68
N ALA A 113 -1.40 -22.33 -9.15
CA ALA A 113 -1.19 -23.69 -9.63
C ALA A 113 -2.39 -24.63 -9.38
N THR A 114 -3.34 -24.25 -8.53
CA THR A 114 -4.60 -25.00 -8.35
C THR A 114 -5.58 -24.76 -9.50
N GLU A 115 -5.38 -23.71 -10.31
CA GLU A 115 -6.31 -23.24 -11.34
C GLU A 115 -7.72 -22.91 -10.80
N ASP A 116 -7.86 -22.75 -9.48
CA ASP A 116 -9.12 -22.52 -8.78
C ASP A 116 -9.11 -21.15 -8.06
N PRO A 117 -9.80 -20.12 -8.59
CA PRO A 117 -9.91 -18.81 -7.96
C PRO A 117 -10.49 -18.83 -6.54
N GLU A 118 -11.26 -19.88 -6.19
CA GLU A 118 -11.80 -20.03 -4.84
C GLU A 118 -10.68 -20.15 -3.78
N GLN A 119 -9.50 -20.68 -4.15
CA GLN A 119 -8.35 -20.74 -3.24
C GLN A 119 -7.76 -19.34 -2.98
N ALA A 120 -7.79 -18.46 -3.98
CA ALA A 120 -7.38 -17.06 -3.79
C ALA A 120 -8.42 -16.29 -2.95
N HIS A 121 -9.71 -16.57 -3.12
CA HIS A 121 -10.76 -16.03 -2.26
C HIS A 121 -10.54 -16.44 -0.79
N ARG A 122 -10.30 -17.73 -0.55
CA ARG A 122 -10.00 -18.24 0.81
C ARG A 122 -8.77 -17.59 1.42
N LEU A 123 -7.70 -17.39 0.63
CA LEU A 123 -6.52 -16.66 1.11
C LEU A 123 -6.92 -15.26 1.59
N GLY A 124 -7.70 -14.52 0.78
CA GLY A 124 -8.19 -13.19 1.14
C GLY A 124 -9.04 -13.20 2.41
N GLU A 125 -9.97 -14.15 2.53
CA GLU A 125 -10.82 -14.31 3.71
C GLU A 125 -10.01 -14.59 4.98
N ILE A 126 -9.06 -15.52 4.93
CA ILE A 126 -8.14 -15.83 6.04
C ILE A 126 -7.35 -14.57 6.43
N CYS A 127 -6.76 -13.88 5.45
CA CYS A 127 -6.02 -12.64 5.68
C CYS A 127 -6.88 -11.58 6.38
N GLY A 128 -8.09 -11.36 5.89
CA GLY A 128 -9.03 -10.39 6.45
C GLY A 128 -9.46 -10.76 7.88
N CYS A 129 -9.90 -12.00 8.11
CA CYS A 129 -10.33 -12.47 9.42
C CYS A 129 -9.22 -12.39 10.46
N GLU A 130 -8.05 -12.98 10.18
CA GLU A 130 -6.98 -13.09 11.17
C GLU A 130 -6.30 -11.74 11.44
N ALA A 131 -5.99 -10.98 10.39
CA ALA A 131 -5.36 -9.68 10.55
C ALA A 131 -6.33 -8.63 11.12
N GLY A 132 -7.58 -8.64 10.68
CA GLY A 132 -8.63 -7.76 11.21
C GLY A 132 -8.91 -7.98 12.69
N ALA A 133 -8.82 -9.23 13.18
CA ALA A 133 -8.96 -9.55 14.60
C ALA A 133 -7.92 -8.84 15.48
N LEU A 134 -6.75 -8.52 14.96
CA LEU A 134 -5.70 -7.78 15.66
C LEU A 134 -5.78 -6.26 15.42
N GLY A 135 -6.66 -5.80 14.51
CA GLY A 135 -6.83 -4.39 14.17
C GLY A 135 -6.02 -3.92 12.94
N CYS A 136 -5.38 -4.85 12.19
CA CYS A 136 -4.86 -4.54 10.87
C CYS A 136 -6.01 -4.07 9.97
N ASN A 137 -5.79 -2.99 9.23
CA ASN A 137 -6.82 -2.37 8.41
C ASN A 137 -6.36 -2.11 6.96
N TRP A 138 -5.19 -2.64 6.58
CA TRP A 138 -4.63 -2.43 5.26
C TRP A 138 -3.76 -3.64 4.85
N SER A 139 -4.18 -4.34 3.80
CA SER A 139 -3.42 -5.44 3.20
C SER A 139 -2.45 -4.90 2.15
N PHE A 140 -1.15 -5.17 2.28
CA PHE A 140 -0.18 -4.97 1.21
C PHE A 140 -0.15 -6.17 0.26
N ALA A 141 -1.33 -6.53 -0.24
CA ALA A 141 -1.62 -7.56 -1.24
C ALA A 141 -2.95 -7.21 -1.94
N PRO A 142 -3.29 -7.84 -3.08
CA PRO A 142 -2.53 -8.87 -3.78
C PRO A 142 -1.38 -8.32 -4.63
N ILE A 143 -0.42 -9.21 -4.98
CA ILE A 143 0.60 -8.91 -5.97
C ILE A 143 0.04 -9.21 -7.36
N ILE A 144 -0.03 -8.17 -8.20
CA ILE A 144 -0.56 -8.28 -9.56
C ILE A 144 0.52 -8.11 -10.62
N ASP A 145 1.77 -8.27 -10.21
CA ASP A 145 2.90 -8.40 -11.11
C ASP A 145 2.75 -9.67 -11.97
N ILE A 146 3.34 -9.67 -13.16
CA ILE A 146 3.23 -10.80 -14.09
C ILE A 146 4.62 -11.41 -14.29
N ASP A 147 4.80 -12.67 -13.92
CA ASP A 147 6.08 -13.36 -13.93
C ASP A 147 6.49 -13.78 -15.36
N TYR A 148 6.75 -12.80 -16.23
CA TYR A 148 7.22 -13.06 -17.59
C TYR A 148 8.65 -13.57 -17.65
N ASN A 149 9.45 -13.33 -16.61
CA ASN A 149 10.83 -13.74 -16.52
C ASN A 149 11.06 -14.52 -15.22
N TRP A 150 11.10 -15.83 -15.32
CA TRP A 150 11.32 -16.74 -14.19
C TRP A 150 12.61 -16.48 -13.40
N ARG A 151 13.53 -15.67 -13.95
CA ARG A 151 14.75 -15.22 -13.25
C ARG A 151 14.52 -13.98 -12.40
N ASN A 152 13.34 -13.36 -12.47
CA ASN A 152 13.06 -12.24 -11.60
C ASN A 152 13.09 -12.71 -10.13
N PRO A 153 13.95 -12.11 -9.28
CA PRO A 153 14.12 -12.58 -7.90
C PRO A 153 13.00 -12.14 -6.96
N ILE A 154 12.13 -11.22 -7.39
CA ILE A 154 11.13 -10.56 -6.56
C ILE A 154 9.73 -11.12 -6.78
N THR A 155 9.31 -11.26 -8.03
CA THR A 155 7.99 -11.83 -8.37
C THR A 155 7.97 -13.31 -8.04
N ASN A 156 8.64 -14.15 -8.78
CA ASN A 156 8.79 -15.57 -8.51
C ASN A 156 7.52 -16.18 -7.88
N VAL A 157 7.61 -16.82 -6.73
CA VAL A 157 6.47 -17.46 -6.03
C VAL A 157 5.45 -16.47 -5.43
N ARG A 158 5.72 -15.16 -5.46
CA ARG A 158 4.86 -14.12 -4.89
C ARG A 158 3.75 -13.65 -5.82
N THR A 159 3.74 -14.03 -7.09
CA THR A 159 2.73 -13.62 -8.07
C THR A 159 1.85 -14.80 -8.46
N PHE A 160 0.65 -14.52 -8.98
CA PHE A 160 -0.26 -15.53 -9.51
C PHE A 160 0.15 -16.09 -10.89
N GLY A 161 1.40 -15.87 -11.33
CA GLY A 161 1.98 -16.49 -12.52
C GLY A 161 2.25 -15.52 -13.66
N SER A 162 2.37 -16.10 -14.88
CA SER A 162 2.83 -15.39 -16.09
C SER A 162 1.70 -15.04 -17.08
N ASP A 163 0.48 -15.46 -16.79
CA ASP A 163 -0.70 -15.16 -17.63
C ASP A 163 -1.53 -14.02 -17.02
N PRO A 164 -1.74 -12.90 -17.74
CA PRO A 164 -2.49 -11.76 -17.24
C PRO A 164 -3.94 -12.08 -16.86
N ASP A 165 -4.58 -13.06 -17.51
CA ASP A 165 -5.97 -13.44 -17.21
C ASP A 165 -6.05 -14.21 -15.90
N THR A 166 -5.12 -15.11 -15.66
CA THR A 166 -4.96 -15.83 -14.39
C THR A 166 -4.67 -14.85 -13.24
N VAL A 167 -3.69 -13.93 -13.43
CA VAL A 167 -3.37 -12.92 -12.43
C VAL A 167 -4.60 -12.08 -12.07
N LEU A 168 -5.36 -11.64 -13.08
CA LEU A 168 -6.57 -10.85 -12.83
C LEU A 168 -7.66 -11.64 -12.10
N ALA A 169 -7.92 -12.89 -12.52
CA ALA A 169 -8.94 -13.73 -11.90
C ALA A 169 -8.64 -14.02 -10.42
N MET A 170 -7.39 -14.40 -10.12
CA MET A 170 -6.94 -14.69 -8.76
C MET A 170 -6.91 -13.44 -7.88
N ALA A 171 -6.41 -12.31 -8.40
CA ALA A 171 -6.39 -11.04 -7.67
C ALA A 171 -7.80 -10.55 -7.31
N ARG A 172 -8.76 -10.67 -8.22
CA ARG A 172 -10.19 -10.38 -7.94
C ARG A 172 -10.73 -11.23 -6.81
N ALA A 173 -10.48 -12.53 -6.88
CA ALA A 173 -10.94 -13.48 -5.87
C ALA A 173 -10.32 -13.14 -4.49
N TYR A 174 -9.02 -12.85 -4.42
CA TYR A 174 -8.37 -12.39 -3.20
C TYR A 174 -9.03 -11.11 -2.64
N CYS A 175 -9.21 -10.08 -3.47
CA CYS A 175 -9.86 -8.83 -3.05
C CYS A 175 -11.29 -9.07 -2.55
N GLN A 176 -12.03 -10.00 -3.19
CA GLN A 176 -13.37 -10.36 -2.75
C GLN A 176 -13.32 -11.08 -1.40
N GLY A 177 -12.37 -12.01 -1.18
CA GLY A 177 -12.19 -12.69 0.10
C GLY A 177 -11.89 -11.73 1.24
N ILE A 178 -11.05 -10.69 1.02
CA ILE A 178 -10.84 -9.62 2.03
C ILE A 178 -12.18 -8.93 2.37
N ARG A 179 -13.01 -8.61 1.39
CA ARG A 179 -14.33 -7.97 1.62
C ARG A 179 -15.27 -8.89 2.38
N ASP A 180 -15.33 -10.16 2.00
CA ASP A 180 -16.25 -11.15 2.58
C ASP A 180 -15.84 -11.59 3.99
N SER A 181 -14.58 -11.38 4.40
CA SER A 181 -14.11 -11.61 5.76
C SER A 181 -14.82 -10.74 6.83
N GLY A 182 -15.52 -9.68 6.40
CA GLY A 182 -16.13 -8.70 7.28
C GLY A 182 -15.15 -7.71 7.93
N ALA A 183 -13.84 -7.89 7.74
CA ALA A 183 -12.86 -6.89 8.12
C ALA A 183 -12.95 -5.71 7.15
N GLN A 184 -13.18 -4.51 7.66
CA GLN A 184 -13.08 -3.30 6.85
C GLN A 184 -11.60 -2.99 6.64
N MET A 185 -11.01 -3.58 5.60
CA MET A 185 -9.59 -3.56 5.29
C MET A 185 -9.38 -3.12 3.85
N ALA A 186 -8.52 -2.12 3.64
CA ALA A 186 -8.12 -1.73 2.29
C ALA A 186 -7.19 -2.78 1.67
N VAL A 187 -7.28 -2.96 0.36
CA VAL A 187 -6.29 -3.72 -0.42
C VAL A 187 -5.29 -2.79 -1.09
N CYS A 188 -4.06 -3.27 -1.28
CA CYS A 188 -3.00 -2.55 -1.96
C CYS A 188 -2.46 -3.37 -3.13
N ILE A 189 -2.94 -3.08 -4.33
CA ILE A 189 -2.45 -3.74 -5.54
C ILE A 189 -1.05 -3.23 -5.89
N LYS A 190 -0.12 -4.14 -6.23
CA LYS A 190 1.30 -3.83 -6.34
C LYS A 190 2.04 -4.74 -7.34
N HIS A 191 3.16 -4.29 -7.92
CA HIS A 191 3.91 -3.04 -7.74
C HIS A 191 3.85 -2.22 -9.03
N PHE A 192 3.05 -1.16 -9.08
CA PHE A 192 2.90 -0.35 -10.29
C PHE A 192 4.24 0.26 -10.73
N PRO A 193 4.61 0.31 -12.01
CA PRO A 193 3.86 -0.06 -13.23
C PRO A 193 3.94 -1.56 -13.60
N GLY A 194 4.38 -2.43 -12.72
CA GLY A 194 4.44 -3.88 -12.86
C GLY A 194 5.86 -4.42 -12.93
N ASP A 195 6.19 -5.35 -12.03
CA ASP A 195 7.44 -6.11 -12.02
C ASP A 195 7.31 -7.43 -12.80
N GLY A 196 8.37 -8.23 -12.86
CA GLY A 196 8.39 -9.56 -13.47
C GLY A 196 9.05 -9.62 -14.86
N ARG A 197 9.63 -8.52 -15.37
CA ARG A 197 10.34 -8.47 -16.64
C ARG A 197 11.84 -8.53 -16.49
N ASP A 198 12.38 -7.85 -15.48
CA ASP A 198 13.81 -7.69 -15.22
C ASP A 198 14.37 -8.84 -14.38
N GLU A 199 15.65 -9.14 -14.53
CA GLU A 199 16.40 -10.08 -13.68
C GLU A 199 17.00 -9.39 -12.44
N ARG A 200 16.82 -8.07 -12.30
CA ARG A 200 17.36 -7.28 -11.21
C ARG A 200 16.37 -7.19 -10.04
N ASP A 201 16.93 -6.92 -8.88
CA ASP A 201 16.17 -6.72 -7.64
C ASP A 201 16.03 -5.23 -7.32
N GLN A 202 14.81 -4.72 -7.26
CA GLN A 202 14.54 -3.31 -6.94
C GLN A 202 15.00 -2.90 -5.52
N HIS A 203 15.28 -3.85 -4.62
CA HIS A 203 15.93 -3.54 -3.34
C HIS A 203 17.37 -3.06 -3.52
N LEU A 204 18.07 -3.53 -4.56
CA LEU A 204 19.48 -3.26 -4.82
C LEU A 204 19.70 -2.22 -5.92
N LEU A 205 18.79 -2.11 -6.90
CA LEU A 205 18.81 -1.11 -7.97
C LEU A 205 17.43 -1.00 -8.64
N ALA A 206 17.15 0.08 -9.33
CA ALA A 206 15.90 0.22 -10.06
C ALA A 206 15.81 -0.79 -11.20
N THR A 207 14.64 -1.41 -11.37
CA THR A 207 14.34 -2.41 -12.40
C THR A 207 13.60 -1.79 -13.58
N VAL A 208 13.44 -2.54 -14.66
CA VAL A 208 12.82 -2.07 -15.90
C VAL A 208 11.73 -3.02 -16.36
N ASN A 209 10.53 -2.53 -16.52
CA ASN A 209 9.51 -3.16 -17.34
C ASN A 209 9.67 -2.63 -18.77
N ASP A 210 10.25 -3.44 -19.65
CA ASP A 210 10.65 -3.07 -21.00
C ASP A 210 9.55 -3.25 -22.05
N LEU A 211 8.33 -3.61 -21.65
CA LEU A 211 7.24 -3.84 -22.58
C LEU A 211 6.95 -2.58 -23.42
N PRO A 212 6.76 -2.74 -24.76
CA PRO A 212 6.18 -1.68 -25.57
C PRO A 212 4.82 -1.23 -25.05
N ALA A 213 4.48 0.06 -25.23
CA ALA A 213 3.28 0.63 -24.64
C ALA A 213 1.97 -0.14 -24.99
N PRO A 214 1.72 -0.60 -26.22
CA PRO A 214 0.53 -1.40 -26.52
C PRO A 214 0.47 -2.71 -25.71
N GLN A 215 1.59 -3.43 -25.61
CA GLN A 215 1.65 -4.69 -24.87
C GLN A 215 1.47 -4.45 -23.35
N TRP A 216 2.08 -3.39 -22.81
CA TRP A 216 1.87 -3.01 -21.41
C TRP A 216 0.38 -2.68 -21.14
N GLU A 217 -0.27 -1.96 -22.03
CA GLU A 217 -1.70 -1.61 -21.90
C GLU A 217 -2.61 -2.86 -21.94
N GLU A 218 -2.28 -3.85 -22.80
CA GLU A 218 -3.04 -5.10 -22.95
C GLU A 218 -2.82 -6.07 -21.79
N THR A 219 -1.76 -5.91 -21.02
CA THR A 219 -1.38 -6.80 -19.91
C THR A 219 -1.49 -6.10 -18.56
N TYR A 220 -0.41 -5.51 -18.05
CA TYR A 220 -0.41 -4.80 -16.77
C TYR A 220 -1.48 -3.70 -16.71
N GLY A 221 -1.57 -2.87 -17.76
CA GLY A 221 -2.55 -1.78 -17.83
C GLY A 221 -3.98 -2.27 -17.68
N ARG A 222 -4.31 -3.40 -18.33
CA ARG A 222 -5.64 -4.03 -18.25
C ARG A 222 -5.92 -4.58 -16.85
N VAL A 223 -4.95 -5.25 -16.22
CA VAL A 223 -5.10 -5.80 -14.86
C VAL A 223 -5.31 -4.67 -13.86
N TYR A 224 -4.47 -3.63 -13.88
CA TYR A 224 -4.65 -2.45 -13.03
C TYR A 224 -6.01 -1.79 -13.26
N LYS A 225 -6.37 -1.55 -14.53
CA LYS A 225 -7.63 -0.87 -14.87
C LYS A 225 -8.84 -1.61 -14.34
N ALA A 226 -8.87 -2.93 -14.49
CA ALA A 226 -9.97 -3.75 -14.02
C ALA A 226 -10.14 -3.68 -12.50
N LEU A 227 -9.04 -3.84 -11.73
CA LEU A 227 -9.10 -3.79 -10.27
C LEU A 227 -9.41 -2.37 -9.75
N ILE A 228 -8.93 -1.32 -10.43
CA ILE A 228 -9.28 0.07 -10.13
C ILE A 228 -10.78 0.31 -10.33
N ASP A 229 -11.36 -0.16 -11.44
CA ASP A 229 -12.79 -0.01 -11.72
C ASP A 229 -13.64 -0.80 -10.72
N GLU A 230 -13.11 -1.86 -10.16
CA GLU A 230 -13.74 -2.68 -9.12
C GLU A 230 -13.52 -2.13 -7.70
N GLY A 231 -12.88 -0.95 -7.58
CA GLY A 231 -12.79 -0.19 -6.33
C GLY A 231 -11.56 -0.48 -5.47
N ALA A 232 -10.45 -0.97 -6.04
CA ALA A 232 -9.20 -1.06 -5.29
C ALA A 232 -8.87 0.27 -4.62
N GLU A 233 -8.66 0.26 -3.30
CA GLU A 233 -8.52 1.47 -2.49
C GLU A 233 -7.14 2.08 -2.59
N THR A 234 -6.10 1.24 -2.73
CA THR A 234 -4.71 1.71 -2.69
C THR A 234 -3.84 1.03 -3.74
N VAL A 235 -2.82 1.77 -4.23
CA VAL A 235 -1.82 1.28 -5.19
C VAL A 235 -0.43 1.56 -4.64
N MET A 236 0.42 0.54 -4.60
CA MET A 236 1.84 0.69 -4.29
C MET A 236 2.64 0.84 -5.59
N VAL A 237 3.43 1.91 -5.65
CA VAL A 237 4.27 2.21 -6.81
C VAL A 237 5.70 1.76 -6.56
N GLY A 238 6.17 0.82 -7.36
CA GLY A 238 7.52 0.26 -7.29
C GLY A 238 8.60 1.19 -7.85
N HIS A 239 9.86 0.83 -7.60
CA HIS A 239 11.03 1.53 -8.13
C HIS A 239 11.42 0.98 -9.51
N ILE A 240 10.45 0.98 -10.43
CA ILE A 240 10.46 0.29 -11.71
C ILE A 240 10.32 1.33 -12.83
N TYR A 241 11.25 1.33 -13.78
CA TYR A 241 11.11 2.12 -14.99
C TYR A 241 10.11 1.47 -15.96
N GLN A 242 9.32 2.29 -16.64
CA GLN A 242 8.54 1.86 -17.81
C GLN A 242 8.74 2.88 -18.94
N PRO A 243 9.82 2.75 -19.72
CA PRO A 243 10.23 3.80 -20.66
C PRO A 243 9.21 4.05 -21.77
N ALA A 244 8.53 3.02 -22.26
CA ALA A 244 7.56 3.15 -23.36
C ALA A 244 6.32 3.95 -22.92
N MET A 245 5.79 3.71 -21.72
CA MET A 245 4.67 4.48 -21.19
C MET A 245 5.09 5.89 -20.79
N THR A 246 6.31 6.06 -20.25
CA THR A 246 6.87 7.39 -19.96
C THR A 246 6.93 8.24 -21.24
N ARG A 247 7.47 7.70 -22.35
CA ARG A 247 7.51 8.40 -23.65
C ARG A 247 6.11 8.65 -24.23
N LYS A 248 5.17 7.75 -23.99
CA LYS A 248 3.78 7.93 -24.46
C LYS A 248 3.11 9.13 -23.80
N ILE A 249 3.43 9.42 -22.53
CA ILE A 249 2.92 10.58 -21.79
C ILE A 249 3.72 11.84 -22.13
N ASN A 250 5.05 11.72 -22.21
CA ASN A 250 5.96 12.84 -22.48
C ASN A 250 6.98 12.47 -23.58
N PRO A 251 6.60 12.65 -24.87
CA PRO A 251 7.49 12.28 -25.99
C PRO A 251 8.81 13.05 -26.05
N SER A 252 8.90 14.19 -25.38
CA SER A 252 10.10 15.04 -25.40
C SER A 252 11.12 14.66 -24.30
N LEU A 253 10.74 13.83 -23.33
CA LEU A 253 11.59 13.45 -22.22
C LEU A 253 12.75 12.55 -22.70
N GLN A 254 13.97 12.96 -22.39
CA GLN A 254 15.16 12.17 -22.73
C GLN A 254 15.27 10.95 -21.80
N GLU A 255 15.83 9.86 -22.30
CA GLU A 255 15.96 8.60 -21.52
C GLU A 255 16.73 8.80 -20.20
N LYS A 256 17.80 9.59 -20.22
CA LYS A 256 18.61 9.93 -19.04
C LYS A 256 17.85 10.71 -17.95
N ASP A 257 16.73 11.35 -18.31
CA ASP A 257 15.91 12.16 -17.42
C ASP A 257 14.65 11.39 -16.94
N MET A 258 14.46 10.16 -17.42
CA MET A 258 13.37 9.29 -16.94
C MET A 258 13.61 8.87 -15.50
N LEU A 259 12.53 8.80 -14.75
CA LEU A 259 12.54 8.37 -13.35
C LEU A 259 11.75 7.07 -13.18
N PRO A 260 12.09 6.24 -12.17
CA PRO A 260 11.31 5.05 -11.83
C PRO A 260 9.92 5.40 -11.31
N GLY A 261 9.00 4.46 -11.38
CA GLY A 261 7.57 4.64 -11.08
C GLY A 261 7.30 5.50 -9.86
N SER A 262 7.91 5.18 -8.73
CA SER A 262 7.70 5.89 -7.46
C SER A 262 8.03 7.40 -7.46
N THR A 263 8.84 7.86 -8.42
CA THR A 263 9.26 9.27 -8.54
C THR A 263 8.88 9.89 -9.88
N SER A 264 8.28 9.11 -10.79
CA SER A 264 7.90 9.55 -12.15
C SER A 264 6.52 10.18 -12.18
N LYS A 265 6.46 11.48 -12.50
CA LYS A 265 5.21 12.19 -12.74
C LYS A 265 4.45 11.62 -13.94
N GLU A 266 5.17 11.19 -14.97
CA GLU A 266 4.59 10.57 -16.16
C GLU A 266 3.84 9.29 -15.81
N LEU A 267 4.43 8.45 -14.97
CA LEU A 267 3.82 7.18 -14.58
C LEU A 267 2.72 7.36 -13.53
N VAL A 268 2.94 8.12 -12.46
CA VAL A 268 1.93 8.30 -11.41
C VAL A 268 0.80 9.23 -11.87
N ALA A 269 1.10 10.49 -12.19
CA ALA A 269 0.06 11.43 -12.57
C ALA A 269 -0.48 11.15 -13.99
N GLY A 270 0.38 10.81 -14.95
CA GLY A 270 0.00 10.62 -16.35
C GLY A 270 -0.68 9.28 -16.60
N VAL A 271 -0.07 8.17 -16.18
CA VAL A 271 -0.62 6.82 -16.45
C VAL A 271 -1.60 6.42 -15.37
N LEU A 272 -1.17 6.30 -14.10
CA LEU A 272 -2.01 5.74 -13.04
C LEU A 272 -3.26 6.60 -12.78
N ARG A 273 -3.07 7.90 -12.54
CA ARG A 273 -4.22 8.79 -12.28
C ARG A 273 -4.93 9.23 -13.55
N GLY A 274 -4.17 9.58 -14.60
CA GLY A 274 -4.75 10.16 -15.83
C GLY A 274 -5.38 9.11 -16.73
N ARG A 275 -4.65 8.07 -17.13
CA ARG A 275 -5.15 7.07 -18.09
C ARG A 275 -5.96 5.95 -17.45
N LEU A 276 -5.50 5.42 -16.30
CA LEU A 276 -6.21 4.36 -15.58
C LEU A 276 -7.31 4.90 -14.66
N GLY A 277 -7.33 6.20 -14.37
CA GLY A 277 -8.39 6.88 -13.62
C GLY A 277 -8.33 6.68 -12.11
N PHE A 278 -7.22 6.20 -11.55
CA PHE A 278 -7.11 5.89 -10.13
C PHE A 278 -7.20 7.17 -9.26
N GLN A 279 -8.15 7.23 -8.34
CA GLN A 279 -8.36 8.36 -7.44
C GLN A 279 -8.01 8.05 -5.97
N GLY A 280 -7.75 6.78 -5.65
CA GLY A 280 -7.44 6.32 -4.30
C GLY A 280 -6.05 6.73 -3.79
N LEU A 281 -5.62 6.10 -2.71
CA LEU A 281 -4.35 6.35 -2.04
C LEU A 281 -3.18 5.72 -2.82
N VAL A 282 -2.23 6.52 -3.24
CA VAL A 282 -0.98 6.04 -3.87
C VAL A 282 0.15 6.08 -2.85
N VAL A 283 0.83 4.94 -2.69
CA VAL A 283 1.99 4.83 -1.80
C VAL A 283 3.23 4.40 -2.56
N THR A 284 4.42 4.75 -2.07
CA THR A 284 5.65 4.18 -2.61
C THR A 284 5.82 2.74 -2.18
N ASP A 285 6.63 1.95 -2.87
CA ASP A 285 7.34 0.84 -2.24
C ASP A 285 8.36 1.38 -1.21
N ALA A 286 9.03 0.51 -0.47
CA ALA A 286 9.89 0.89 0.64
C ALA A 286 11.01 1.87 0.24
N THR A 287 10.95 3.10 0.72
CA THR A 287 11.93 4.15 0.35
C THR A 287 13.38 3.88 0.83
N PRO A 288 13.66 3.00 1.81
CA PRO A 288 15.02 2.56 2.10
C PRO A 288 15.68 1.71 1.00
N MET A 289 14.91 1.15 0.06
CA MET A 289 15.43 0.39 -1.08
C MET A 289 16.30 1.27 -1.97
N VAL A 290 17.40 0.70 -2.51
CA VAL A 290 18.33 1.45 -3.35
C VAL A 290 17.67 1.95 -4.63
N GLY A 291 16.75 1.18 -5.21
CA GLY A 291 15.97 1.58 -6.39
C GLY A 291 15.25 2.92 -6.24
N PHE A 292 14.84 3.31 -5.01
CA PHE A 292 14.19 4.59 -4.75
C PHE A 292 15.11 5.79 -4.94
N SER A 293 16.37 5.68 -4.49
CA SER A 293 17.33 6.80 -4.47
C SER A 293 18.44 6.66 -5.50
N MET A 294 18.34 5.72 -6.45
CA MET A 294 19.38 5.50 -7.45
C MET A 294 19.49 6.65 -8.45
N ALA A 295 18.36 7.23 -8.86
CA ALA A 295 18.34 8.33 -9.84
C ALA A 295 18.45 9.72 -9.20
N LEU A 296 18.11 9.86 -7.92
CA LEU A 296 18.05 11.14 -7.20
C LEU A 296 18.63 10.96 -5.79
N SER A 297 19.16 12.02 -5.20
CA SER A 297 19.44 12.02 -3.75
C SER A 297 18.15 11.71 -2.99
N ARG A 298 18.27 11.09 -1.80
CA ARG A 298 17.10 10.71 -1.00
C ARG A 298 16.13 11.88 -0.78
N ALA A 299 16.64 13.05 -0.38
CA ALA A 299 15.81 14.24 -0.17
C ALA A 299 15.03 14.62 -1.43
N ASN A 300 15.71 14.63 -2.60
CA ASN A 300 15.05 14.94 -3.86
C ASN A 300 14.08 13.84 -4.31
N ALA A 301 14.37 12.56 -4.04
CA ALA A 301 13.48 11.45 -4.35
C ALA A 301 12.17 11.52 -3.56
N LEU A 302 12.21 11.84 -2.26
CA LEU A 302 11.02 12.05 -1.43
C LEU A 302 10.12 13.17 -1.99
N VAL A 303 10.72 14.30 -2.35
CA VAL A 303 10.00 15.43 -2.94
C VAL A 303 9.46 15.11 -4.32
N ALA A 304 10.25 14.41 -5.16
CA ALA A 304 9.83 13.97 -6.49
C ALA A 304 8.64 13.01 -6.42
N ALA A 305 8.65 12.05 -5.47
CA ALA A 305 7.55 11.13 -5.27
C ALA A 305 6.23 11.87 -4.95
N LEU A 306 6.26 12.81 -4.00
CA LEU A 306 5.08 13.60 -3.67
C LEU A 306 4.61 14.44 -4.88
N ASN A 307 5.53 15.11 -5.59
CA ASN A 307 5.21 15.89 -6.79
C ASN A 307 4.73 15.02 -7.96
N ALA A 308 5.15 13.75 -8.03
CA ALA A 308 4.65 12.79 -9.00
C ALA A 308 3.18 12.41 -8.77
N GLY A 309 2.66 12.59 -7.55
CA GLY A 309 1.29 12.26 -7.19
C GLY A 309 1.15 11.11 -6.18
N VAL A 310 2.26 10.66 -5.60
CA VAL A 310 2.27 9.74 -4.45
C VAL A 310 1.76 10.48 -3.22
N ASP A 311 0.95 9.83 -2.40
CA ASP A 311 0.33 10.44 -1.23
C ASP A 311 1.00 10.03 0.08
N MET A 312 1.58 8.82 0.14
CA MET A 312 2.24 8.33 1.36
C MET A 312 3.56 7.64 1.03
N LEU A 313 4.58 7.88 1.84
CA LEU A 313 5.94 7.37 1.72
C LEU A 313 6.14 6.17 2.66
N LEU A 314 6.48 5.00 2.12
CA LEU A 314 6.83 3.77 2.85
C LEU A 314 8.33 3.54 2.70
N PHE A 315 9.07 3.31 3.64
CA PHE A 315 9.15 3.60 5.04
C PHE A 315 10.23 4.66 5.24
N CYS A 316 10.33 5.27 6.40
CA CYS A 316 11.43 6.20 6.66
C CYS A 316 12.74 5.46 6.84
N LYS A 317 13.84 6.04 6.35
CA LYS A 317 15.19 5.61 6.69
C LYS A 317 15.65 6.28 8.01
N ASN A 318 15.38 7.58 8.11
CA ASN A 318 15.55 8.39 9.29
C ASN A 318 14.41 9.42 9.32
N MET A 319 13.54 9.32 10.31
CA MET A 319 12.32 10.16 10.38
C MET A 319 12.64 11.66 10.44
N GLU A 320 13.64 12.05 11.22
CA GLU A 320 14.03 13.46 11.40
C GLU A 320 14.55 14.06 10.10
N GLU A 321 15.45 13.33 9.40
CA GLU A 321 16.01 13.76 8.13
C GLU A 321 14.97 13.80 7.01
N ASP A 322 14.11 12.78 6.94
CA ASP A 322 13.09 12.67 5.91
C ASP A 322 12.02 13.77 6.05
N ILE A 323 11.54 14.02 7.28
CA ILE A 323 10.63 15.14 7.58
C ILE A 323 11.32 16.49 7.33
N GLY A 324 12.60 16.62 7.73
CA GLY A 324 13.41 17.80 7.46
C GLY A 324 13.47 18.14 5.97
N SER A 325 13.71 17.12 5.13
CA SER A 325 13.74 17.27 3.67
C SER A 325 12.41 17.78 3.09
N ILE A 326 11.28 17.27 3.60
CA ILE A 326 9.95 17.75 3.18
C ILE A 326 9.70 19.20 3.65
N ARG A 327 10.10 19.53 4.88
CA ARG A 327 9.96 20.87 5.43
C ARG A 327 10.77 21.90 4.62
N GLU A 328 12.02 21.58 4.30
CA GLU A 328 12.86 22.42 3.43
C GLU A 328 12.24 22.64 2.06
N ALA A 329 11.74 21.56 1.44
CA ALA A 329 11.10 21.65 0.14
C ALA A 329 9.82 22.49 0.13
N LEU A 330 9.11 22.55 1.24
CA LEU A 330 7.95 23.43 1.43
C LEU A 330 8.38 24.89 1.62
N GLN A 331 9.49 25.14 2.31
CA GLN A 331 10.02 26.49 2.53
C GLN A 331 10.60 27.11 1.28
N ASP A 332 11.31 26.34 0.45
CA ASP A 332 11.92 26.82 -0.79
C ASP A 332 11.03 26.71 -2.04
N GLY A 333 9.81 26.18 -1.87
CA GLY A 333 8.79 26.10 -2.93
C GLY A 333 8.94 24.90 -3.88
N ARG A 334 9.88 23.97 -3.65
CA ARG A 334 10.00 22.72 -4.43
C ARG A 334 8.80 21.78 -4.20
N LEU A 335 8.11 21.91 -3.07
CA LEU A 335 6.84 21.23 -2.77
C LEU A 335 5.80 22.26 -2.34
N SER A 336 4.55 22.13 -2.76
CA SER A 336 3.48 23.05 -2.38
C SER A 336 2.62 22.47 -1.24
N TRP A 337 2.13 23.34 -0.35
CA TRP A 337 1.14 22.97 0.67
C TRP A 337 -0.12 22.38 0.04
N LYS A 338 -0.55 22.89 -1.10
CA LYS A 338 -1.68 22.32 -1.86
C LYS A 338 -1.46 20.82 -2.14
N ARG A 339 -0.25 20.43 -2.57
CA ARG A 339 0.06 19.02 -2.86
C ARG A 339 0.07 18.16 -1.59
N VAL A 340 0.59 18.71 -0.48
CA VAL A 340 0.54 18.04 0.84
C VAL A 340 -0.90 17.84 1.29
N GLU A 341 -1.73 18.86 1.21
CA GLU A 341 -3.14 18.77 1.60
C GLU A 341 -3.95 17.82 0.72
N GLU A 342 -3.65 17.73 -0.57
CA GLU A 342 -4.22 16.72 -1.46
C GLU A 342 -3.84 15.30 -1.02
N ALA A 343 -2.59 15.06 -0.64
CA ALA A 343 -2.13 13.77 -0.12
C ALA A 343 -2.83 13.42 1.20
N VAL A 344 -2.79 14.34 2.17
CA VAL A 344 -3.42 14.15 3.47
C VAL A 344 -4.93 13.92 3.33
N THR A 345 -5.59 14.61 2.40
CA THR A 345 -7.02 14.39 2.12
C THR A 345 -7.29 12.95 1.72
N ARG A 346 -6.49 12.34 0.82
CA ARG A 346 -6.65 10.92 0.44
C ARG A 346 -6.36 9.97 1.59
N ILE A 347 -5.34 10.26 2.39
CA ILE A 347 -5.02 9.48 3.59
C ILE A 347 -6.21 9.48 4.57
N LEU A 348 -6.76 10.66 4.87
CA LEU A 348 -7.92 10.80 5.74
C LEU A 348 -9.18 10.17 5.14
N ALA A 349 -9.37 10.30 3.83
CA ALA A 349 -10.49 9.68 3.12
C ALA A 349 -10.41 8.14 3.19
N THR A 350 -9.22 7.55 3.03
CA THR A 350 -9.02 6.11 3.23
C THR A 350 -9.36 5.69 4.66
N LYS A 351 -8.90 6.44 5.65
CA LYS A 351 -9.23 6.18 7.08
C LYS A 351 -10.74 6.25 7.34
N ALA A 352 -11.41 7.24 6.75
CA ALA A 352 -12.86 7.41 6.88
C ALA A 352 -13.64 6.29 6.15
N HIS A 353 -13.20 5.90 4.94
CA HIS A 353 -13.76 4.78 4.19
C HIS A 353 -13.72 3.47 4.97
N LEU A 354 -12.61 3.22 5.69
CA LEU A 354 -12.44 2.06 6.58
C LEU A 354 -13.18 2.20 7.92
N GLY A 355 -13.92 3.29 8.14
CA GLY A 355 -14.66 3.53 9.38
C GLY A 355 -13.78 3.71 10.62
N LEU A 356 -12.47 4.00 10.46
CA LEU A 356 -11.54 4.06 11.60
C LEU A 356 -11.90 5.12 12.64
N PRO A 357 -12.39 6.33 12.28
CA PRO A 357 -12.82 7.31 13.27
C PRO A 357 -13.97 6.81 14.15
N GLU A 358 -14.96 6.16 13.55
CA GLU A 358 -16.12 5.63 14.25
C GLU A 358 -15.75 4.41 15.10
N LYS A 359 -14.95 3.48 14.56
CA LYS A 359 -14.43 2.33 15.30
C LYS A 359 -13.65 2.78 16.56
N ARG A 360 -12.83 3.84 16.45
CA ARG A 360 -12.11 4.39 17.60
C ARG A 360 -13.06 4.94 18.66
N LYS A 361 -14.07 5.70 18.25
CA LYS A 361 -15.10 6.27 19.14
C LYS A 361 -15.88 5.18 19.86
N LEU A 362 -16.17 4.06 19.19
CA LEU A 362 -16.86 2.92 19.76
C LEU A 362 -15.94 1.96 20.54
N GLY A 363 -14.62 2.14 20.52
CA GLY A 363 -13.66 1.24 21.15
C GLY A 363 -13.49 -0.11 20.45
N THR A 364 -13.79 -0.18 19.14
CA THR A 364 -13.80 -1.43 18.36
C THR A 364 -12.65 -1.52 17.32
N LEU A 365 -11.65 -0.63 17.40
CA LEU A 365 -10.50 -0.66 16.50
C LEU A 365 -9.68 -1.95 16.61
N PHE A 366 -9.59 -2.50 17.81
CA PHE A 366 -8.78 -3.68 18.13
C PHE A 366 -9.68 -4.73 18.78
N PRO A 367 -10.36 -5.58 17.99
CA PRO A 367 -11.25 -6.60 18.53
C PRO A 367 -10.55 -7.56 19.49
N GLY A 368 -9.26 -7.86 19.24
CA GLY A 368 -8.44 -8.71 20.10
C GLY A 368 -8.88 -10.16 20.14
N ASN A 369 -9.66 -10.60 19.15
CA ASN A 369 -10.14 -11.98 19.07
C ASN A 369 -9.03 -12.92 18.54
N MET A 370 -8.06 -13.24 19.39
CA MET A 370 -6.95 -14.12 19.02
C MET A 370 -7.38 -15.57 18.76
N SER A 371 -8.60 -15.96 19.12
CA SER A 371 -9.08 -17.34 18.93
C SER A 371 -9.30 -17.71 17.46
N VAL A 372 -9.34 -16.71 16.55
CA VAL A 372 -9.47 -16.97 15.11
C VAL A 372 -8.14 -17.28 14.44
N LEU A 373 -6.99 -17.00 15.10
CA LEU A 373 -5.67 -17.21 14.52
C LEU A 373 -5.37 -18.71 14.39
N GLY A 374 -4.89 -19.10 13.21
CA GLY A 374 -4.52 -20.48 12.92
C GLY A 374 -5.69 -21.47 12.78
N LEU A 375 -6.94 -21.03 12.96
CA LEU A 375 -8.12 -21.92 12.85
C LEU A 375 -8.29 -22.51 11.46
N SER A 376 -7.89 -21.76 10.43
CA SER A 376 -7.99 -22.21 9.03
C SER A 376 -7.17 -23.47 8.76
N LEU A 377 -6.11 -23.74 9.54
CA LEU A 377 -5.30 -24.97 9.43
C LEU A 377 -6.06 -26.20 9.97
N ILE A 378 -6.93 -26.03 10.96
CA ILE A 378 -7.69 -27.12 11.56
C ILE A 378 -8.72 -27.68 10.57
N HIS A 379 -9.35 -26.81 9.78
CA HIS A 379 -10.33 -27.21 8.77
C HIS A 379 -9.72 -27.83 7.50
N ILE A 380 -8.41 -27.62 7.26
CA ILE A 380 -7.70 -28.24 6.14
C ILE A 380 -7.21 -29.65 6.50
N SER A 381 -7.01 -29.93 7.79
CA SER A 381 -6.44 -31.19 8.28
C SER A 381 -7.48 -32.25 8.61
N GLU A 382 -8.78 -31.96 8.59
CA GLU A 382 -9.83 -32.97 8.77
C GLU A 382 -10.42 -33.37 7.40
N PRO A 383 -10.08 -34.58 6.88
CA PRO A 383 -10.78 -35.11 5.73
C PRO A 383 -12.21 -35.44 6.15
N THR A 384 -13.17 -34.79 5.50
CA THR A 384 -14.60 -35.19 5.56
C THR A 384 -14.83 -36.58 4.99
#